data_869cf93faff0d71664c0b70e28f9f82f
#
_entry.id   869cf93faff0d71664c0b70e28f9f82f
#
_cell.length_a   1.000
_cell.length_b   1.000
_cell.length_c   1.000
_cell.angle_alpha   90.00
_cell.angle_beta   90.00
_cell.angle_gamma   90.00
#
_symmetry.space_group_name_H-M   'P 1'
#
loop_
_entity.id
_entity.type
_entity.pdbx_description
1 polymer ?
#
loop_
_entity_poly.entity_id
_entity_poly.type
_entity_poly.pdbx_seq_one_letter_code
_entity_poly.pdbx_strand_id
1 'polypeptide(L)'
;MANQEKVEAVSLLKGKLEAKNNFILACYSGLTVEEITGLRAQLRKEGSEMKVLKNNLFLRALKESGAHKDKNISFGPEYQGPLAAIFAGENLPAVAKICKDFAKVNKNLIVRAGYMDGGVLDAEAVEAIAGLPSREQLLAMIAGGINAPARTIASGINQIIASLARAIQATAEKNNA
;
A
#
# COMPACT_ATOMS: atom_id res chain seq x y z
N MET A 1 -33.36 -21.13 -7.91
CA MET A 1 -32.23 -21.82 -8.55
C MET A 1 -31.07 -20.83 -8.60
N ALA A 2 -29.91 -21.18 -8.05
CA ALA A 2 -28.70 -20.34 -8.19
C ALA A 2 -28.27 -20.43 -9.66
N ASN A 3 -28.24 -19.28 -10.35
CA ASN A 3 -27.81 -19.20 -11.75
C ASN A 3 -26.36 -19.69 -11.82
N GLN A 4 -26.07 -20.65 -12.67
CA GLN A 4 -24.72 -21.25 -12.82
C GLN A 4 -23.65 -20.18 -12.96
N GLU A 5 -23.92 -19.13 -13.74
CA GLU A 5 -23.03 -17.97 -13.90
C GLU A 5 -22.67 -17.26 -12.59
N LYS A 6 -23.61 -17.22 -11.62
CA LYS A 6 -23.36 -16.60 -10.30
C LYS A 6 -22.47 -17.49 -9.44
N VAL A 7 -22.64 -18.79 -9.52
CA VAL A 7 -21.79 -19.77 -8.81
C VAL A 7 -20.37 -19.74 -9.34
N GLU A 8 -20.22 -19.71 -10.66
CA GLU A 8 -18.93 -19.58 -11.32
C GLU A 8 -18.24 -18.25 -10.97
N ALA A 9 -18.99 -17.13 -10.96
CA ALA A 9 -18.45 -15.84 -10.55
C ALA A 9 -17.96 -15.84 -9.09
N VAL A 10 -18.68 -16.48 -8.18
CA VAL A 10 -18.27 -16.61 -6.77
C VAL A 10 -17.02 -17.51 -6.66
N SER A 11 -16.97 -18.62 -7.38
CA SER A 11 -15.80 -19.53 -7.37
C SER A 11 -14.53 -18.85 -7.92
N LEU A 12 -14.66 -18.06 -8.98
CA LEU A 12 -13.54 -17.26 -9.53
C LEU A 12 -13.07 -16.19 -8.55
N LEU A 13 -13.99 -15.52 -7.85
CA LEU A 13 -13.64 -14.51 -6.83
C LEU A 13 -12.96 -15.17 -5.63
N LYS A 14 -13.45 -16.34 -5.21
CA LYS A 14 -12.84 -17.12 -4.14
C LYS A 14 -11.40 -17.52 -4.48
N GLY A 15 -11.14 -18.05 -5.66
CA GLY A 15 -9.79 -18.39 -6.11
C GLY A 15 -8.84 -17.18 -6.12
N LYS A 16 -9.35 -15.98 -6.49
CA LYS A 16 -8.54 -14.75 -6.46
C LYS A 16 -8.28 -14.26 -5.05
N LEU A 17 -9.23 -14.41 -4.13
CA LEU A 17 -9.07 -14.07 -2.71
C LEU A 17 -8.09 -15.01 -2.01
N GLU A 18 -8.07 -16.29 -2.39
CA GLU A 18 -7.12 -17.28 -1.87
C GLU A 18 -5.70 -17.10 -2.45
N ALA A 19 -5.61 -16.68 -3.71
CA ALA A 19 -4.32 -16.39 -4.35
C ALA A 19 -3.69 -15.06 -3.88
N LYS A 20 -4.53 -14.06 -3.57
CA LYS A 20 -4.10 -12.72 -3.12
C LYS A 20 -4.92 -12.32 -1.91
N ASN A 21 -4.36 -12.54 -0.72
CA ASN A 21 -5.05 -12.28 0.54
C ASN A 21 -5.33 -10.79 0.80
N ASN A 22 -4.55 -9.90 0.16
CA ASN A 22 -4.65 -8.46 0.36
C ASN A 22 -5.42 -7.81 -0.77
N PHE A 23 -6.40 -6.96 -0.44
CA PHE A 23 -7.17 -6.22 -1.42
C PHE A 23 -7.61 -4.85 -0.91
N ILE A 24 -7.85 -3.93 -1.83
CA ILE A 24 -8.39 -2.59 -1.55
C ILE A 24 -9.74 -2.48 -2.27
N LEU A 25 -10.73 -1.95 -1.57
CA LEU A 25 -12.04 -1.63 -2.12
C LEU A 25 -12.11 -0.15 -2.45
N ALA A 26 -12.40 0.17 -3.70
CA ALA A 26 -12.55 1.53 -4.16
C ALA A 26 -13.86 1.71 -4.93
N CYS A 27 -14.50 2.86 -4.74
CA CYS A 27 -15.61 3.31 -5.54
C CYS A 27 -15.06 4.02 -6.78
N TYR A 28 -15.55 3.63 -7.96
CA TYR A 28 -15.11 4.16 -9.25
C TYR A 28 -16.21 4.97 -9.98
N SER A 29 -17.20 5.43 -9.25
CA SER A 29 -18.34 6.17 -9.82
C SER A 29 -17.88 7.48 -10.46
N GLY A 30 -18.21 7.69 -11.73
CA GLY A 30 -17.86 8.92 -12.44
C GLY A 30 -16.48 8.93 -13.12
N LEU A 31 -15.76 7.82 -13.13
CA LEU A 31 -14.53 7.68 -13.90
C LEU A 31 -14.83 7.37 -15.38
N THR A 32 -14.05 7.96 -16.27
CA THR A 32 -14.10 7.64 -17.70
C THR A 32 -13.42 6.31 -18.00
N VAL A 33 -13.73 5.72 -19.17
CA VAL A 33 -13.12 4.44 -19.60
C VAL A 33 -11.60 4.58 -19.76
N GLU A 34 -11.12 5.73 -20.23
CA GLU A 34 -9.69 6.02 -20.39
C GLU A 34 -8.98 6.04 -19.04
N GLU A 35 -9.56 6.71 -18.05
CA GLU A 35 -9.02 6.79 -16.68
C GLU A 35 -8.94 5.41 -16.01
N ILE A 36 -10.00 4.60 -16.14
CA ILE A 36 -10.01 3.22 -15.62
C ILE A 36 -8.95 2.37 -16.31
N THR A 37 -8.77 2.53 -17.62
CA THR A 37 -7.77 1.79 -18.39
C THR A 37 -6.35 2.22 -17.98
N GLY A 38 -6.12 3.50 -17.76
CA GLY A 38 -4.86 4.05 -17.25
C GLY A 38 -4.53 3.51 -15.86
N LEU A 39 -5.51 3.50 -14.95
CA LEU A 39 -5.34 2.95 -13.60
C LEU A 39 -5.02 1.44 -13.65
N ARG A 40 -5.73 0.67 -14.47
CA ARG A 40 -5.44 -0.76 -14.66
C ARG A 40 -4.03 -1.01 -15.20
N ALA A 41 -3.56 -0.18 -16.12
CA ALA A 41 -2.22 -0.29 -16.67
C ALA A 41 -1.14 -0.04 -15.60
N GLN A 42 -1.34 0.94 -14.71
CA GLN A 42 -0.44 1.21 -13.59
C GLN A 42 -0.45 0.07 -12.56
N LEU A 43 -1.63 -0.43 -12.20
CA LEU A 43 -1.78 -1.53 -11.24
C LEU A 43 -1.15 -2.84 -11.75
N ARG A 44 -1.24 -3.12 -13.05
CA ARG A 44 -0.61 -4.29 -13.66
C ARG A 44 0.92 -4.27 -13.58
N LYS A 45 1.55 -3.09 -13.63
CA LYS A 45 3.00 -2.96 -13.47
C LYS A 45 3.47 -3.44 -12.08
N GLU A 46 2.62 -3.27 -11.07
CA GLU A 46 2.86 -3.74 -9.70
C GLU A 46 2.30 -5.16 -9.45
N GLY A 47 1.97 -5.91 -10.51
CA GLY A 47 1.43 -7.26 -10.38
C GLY A 47 0.03 -7.34 -9.75
N SER A 48 -0.68 -6.22 -9.69
CA SER A 48 -2.02 -6.09 -9.10
C SER A 48 -3.10 -6.10 -10.17
N GLU A 49 -4.30 -6.55 -9.80
CA GLU A 49 -5.43 -6.65 -10.71
C GLU A 49 -6.64 -5.90 -10.15
N MET A 50 -7.24 -5.04 -10.95
CA MET A 50 -8.50 -4.38 -10.62
C MET A 50 -9.68 -5.09 -11.29
N LYS A 51 -10.65 -5.52 -10.50
CA LYS A 51 -11.89 -6.15 -10.98
C LYS A 51 -13.10 -5.44 -10.42
N VAL A 52 -14.04 -5.12 -11.30
CA VAL A 52 -15.36 -4.60 -10.91
C VAL A 52 -16.16 -5.74 -10.28
N LEU A 53 -16.78 -5.45 -9.16
CA LEU A 53 -17.47 -6.44 -8.34
C LEU A 53 -18.97 -6.13 -8.28
N LYS A 54 -19.75 -7.21 -8.14
CA LYS A 54 -21.12 -7.12 -7.67
C LYS A 54 -21.11 -7.37 -6.16
N ASN A 55 -21.45 -6.35 -5.36
CA ASN A 55 -21.33 -6.35 -3.90
C ASN A 55 -21.85 -7.63 -3.23
N ASN A 56 -23.05 -8.08 -3.62
CA ASN A 56 -23.67 -9.27 -3.06
C ASN A 56 -22.89 -10.58 -3.37
N LEU A 57 -22.26 -10.66 -4.55
CA LEU A 57 -21.45 -11.84 -4.92
C LEU A 57 -20.11 -11.84 -4.21
N PHE A 58 -19.54 -10.65 -4.04
CA PHE A 58 -18.29 -10.50 -3.31
C PHE A 58 -18.44 -10.83 -1.81
N LEU A 59 -19.55 -10.37 -1.19
CA LEU A 59 -19.90 -10.75 0.19
C LEU A 59 -20.04 -12.27 0.38
N ARG A 60 -20.65 -12.94 -0.59
CA ARG A 60 -20.74 -14.41 -0.57
C ARG A 60 -19.36 -15.05 -0.70
N ALA A 61 -18.54 -14.60 -1.63
CA ALA A 61 -17.19 -15.11 -1.82
C ALA A 61 -16.33 -14.94 -0.56
N LEU A 62 -16.44 -13.80 0.14
CA LEU A 62 -15.75 -13.56 1.42
C LEU A 62 -16.21 -14.50 2.53
N LYS A 63 -17.52 -14.72 2.66
CA LYS A 63 -18.08 -15.65 3.67
C LYS A 63 -17.73 -17.12 3.40
N GLU A 64 -17.55 -17.49 2.13
CA GLU A 64 -17.20 -18.84 1.71
C GLU A 64 -15.69 -19.08 1.65
N SER A 65 -14.87 -18.00 1.64
CA SER A 65 -13.41 -18.12 1.66
C SER A 65 -12.91 -18.44 3.07
N GLY A 66 -12.11 -19.51 3.21
CA GLY A 66 -11.63 -20.00 4.51
C GLY A 66 -10.76 -18.98 5.26
N ALA A 67 -10.02 -18.14 4.54
CA ALA A 67 -9.13 -17.13 5.13
C ALA A 67 -9.87 -15.93 5.76
N HIS A 68 -11.15 -15.74 5.44
CA HIS A 68 -11.91 -14.53 5.81
C HIS A 68 -13.17 -14.86 6.63
N LYS A 69 -13.43 -16.18 6.89
CA LYS A 69 -14.66 -16.69 7.46
C LYS A 69 -14.91 -16.25 8.91
N ASP A 70 -13.84 -16.10 9.69
CA ASP A 70 -13.91 -15.79 11.13
C ASP A 70 -13.97 -14.30 11.44
N LYS A 71 -13.93 -13.45 10.41
CA LYS A 71 -13.89 -12.00 10.58
C LYS A 71 -15.21 -11.42 10.09
N ASN A 72 -15.97 -10.87 11.05
CA ASN A 72 -17.19 -10.09 10.78
C ASN A 72 -16.87 -8.87 9.90
N ILE A 73 -16.57 -9.11 8.63
CA ILE A 73 -16.50 -8.03 7.63
C ILE A 73 -17.95 -7.65 7.33
N SER A 74 -18.55 -6.82 8.19
CA SER A 74 -19.86 -6.26 7.94
C SER A 74 -19.67 -5.07 7.00
N PHE A 75 -20.08 -5.24 5.77
CA PHE A 75 -20.22 -4.12 4.85
C PHE A 75 -21.41 -3.29 5.30
N GLY A 76 -21.14 -2.19 6.00
CA GLY A 76 -22.14 -1.19 6.39
C GLY A 76 -22.73 -0.46 5.17
N PRO A 77 -23.63 0.49 5.38
CA PRO A 77 -24.23 1.30 4.32
C PRO A 77 -23.20 2.10 3.49
N GLU A 78 -21.99 2.26 4.00
CA GLU A 78 -20.88 2.94 3.33
C GLU A 78 -20.36 2.21 2.08
N TYR A 79 -20.64 0.91 1.96
CA TYR A 79 -20.23 0.09 0.81
C TYR A 79 -21.32 -0.03 -0.26
N GLN A 80 -22.33 0.83 -0.23
CA GLN A 80 -23.32 0.92 -1.28
C GLN A 80 -22.75 1.70 -2.46
N GLY A 81 -22.94 1.17 -3.67
CA GLY A 81 -22.50 1.79 -4.92
C GLY A 81 -21.63 0.87 -5.78
N PRO A 82 -21.10 1.39 -6.89
CA PRO A 82 -20.24 0.65 -7.78
C PRO A 82 -18.86 0.46 -7.15
N LEU A 83 -18.58 -0.76 -6.69
CA LEU A 83 -17.31 -1.12 -6.07
C LEU A 83 -16.41 -1.90 -7.03
N ALA A 84 -15.13 -1.57 -6.98
CA ALA A 84 -14.06 -2.36 -7.58
C ALA A 84 -13.15 -2.89 -6.49
N ALA A 85 -12.76 -4.15 -6.58
CA ALA A 85 -11.68 -4.69 -5.78
C ALA A 85 -10.38 -4.63 -6.56
N ILE A 86 -9.37 -4.13 -5.91
CA ILE A 86 -7.99 -4.11 -6.38
C ILE A 86 -7.25 -5.18 -5.56
N PHE A 87 -6.99 -6.31 -6.21
CA PHE A 87 -6.26 -7.41 -5.59
C PHE A 87 -4.76 -7.08 -5.62
N ALA A 88 -4.21 -6.82 -4.45
CA ALA A 88 -2.80 -6.59 -4.27
C ALA A 88 -2.13 -7.90 -3.84
N GLY A 89 -0.91 -8.13 -4.34
CA GLY A 89 -0.06 -9.17 -3.82
C GLY A 89 0.66 -8.72 -2.54
N GLU A 90 1.95 -8.96 -2.46
CA GLU A 90 2.77 -8.55 -1.31
C GLU A 90 2.99 -7.03 -1.22
N ASN A 91 2.84 -6.28 -2.32
CA ASN A 91 3.14 -4.85 -2.42
C ASN A 91 1.90 -3.96 -2.21
N LEU A 92 1.10 -4.22 -1.16
CA LEU A 92 -0.06 -3.39 -0.84
C LEU A 92 0.26 -1.89 -0.71
N PRO A 93 1.39 -1.46 -0.08
CA PRO A 93 1.74 -0.05 0.01
C PRO A 93 1.93 0.63 -1.35
N ALA A 94 2.56 -0.05 -2.33
CA ALA A 94 2.73 0.50 -3.68
C ALA A 94 1.37 0.69 -4.38
N VAL A 95 0.47 -0.28 -4.23
CA VAL A 95 -0.89 -0.22 -4.78
C VAL A 95 -1.70 0.90 -4.13
N ALA A 96 -1.64 1.03 -2.80
CA ALA A 96 -2.29 2.09 -2.06
C ALA A 96 -1.78 3.48 -2.49
N LYS A 97 -0.47 3.61 -2.74
CA LYS A 97 0.14 4.84 -3.26
C LYS A 97 -0.37 5.20 -4.65
N ILE A 98 -0.44 4.23 -5.57
CA ILE A 98 -1.02 4.44 -6.90
C ILE A 98 -2.47 4.90 -6.79
N CYS A 99 -3.27 4.26 -5.94
CA CYS A 99 -4.66 4.66 -5.72
C CYS A 99 -4.76 6.07 -5.15
N LYS A 100 -3.91 6.44 -4.19
CA LYS A 100 -3.86 7.78 -3.59
C LYS A 100 -3.45 8.85 -4.60
N ASP A 101 -2.40 8.60 -5.38
CA ASP A 101 -1.93 9.56 -6.38
C ASP A 101 -2.95 9.73 -7.51
N PHE A 102 -3.62 8.65 -7.90
CA PHE A 102 -4.73 8.71 -8.87
C PHE A 102 -5.94 9.46 -8.30
N ALA A 103 -6.29 9.25 -7.02
CA ALA A 103 -7.39 9.95 -6.35
C ALA A 103 -7.13 11.47 -6.22
N LYS A 104 -5.86 11.90 -6.12
CA LYS A 104 -5.51 13.33 -6.15
C LYS A 104 -5.83 13.99 -7.50
N VAL A 105 -5.61 13.26 -8.59
CA VAL A 105 -5.89 13.73 -9.95
C VAL A 105 -7.38 13.61 -10.26
N ASN A 106 -7.98 12.49 -9.88
CA ASN A 106 -9.38 12.14 -10.17
C ASN A 106 -10.16 11.96 -8.87
N LYS A 107 -10.86 12.99 -8.41
CA LYS A 107 -11.67 13.00 -7.18
C LYS A 107 -12.80 11.96 -7.17
N ASN A 108 -13.06 11.32 -8.30
CA ASN A 108 -14.10 10.31 -8.49
C ASN A 108 -13.67 8.91 -8.00
N LEU A 109 -12.37 8.68 -7.76
CA LEU A 109 -11.89 7.46 -7.14
C LEU A 109 -11.85 7.65 -5.62
N ILE A 110 -12.71 6.94 -4.91
CA ILE A 110 -12.78 7.00 -3.45
C ILE A 110 -12.40 5.63 -2.90
N VAL A 111 -11.30 5.56 -2.16
CA VAL A 111 -10.92 4.35 -1.41
C VAL A 111 -11.85 4.25 -0.20
N ARG A 112 -12.53 3.11 -0.03
CA ARG A 112 -13.47 2.87 1.08
C ARG A 112 -12.86 2.06 2.20
N ALA A 113 -12.19 0.99 1.85
CA ALA A 113 -11.56 0.09 2.79
C ALA A 113 -10.42 -0.69 2.14
N GLY A 114 -9.55 -1.23 2.97
CA GLY A 114 -8.55 -2.21 2.59
C GLY A 114 -8.64 -3.45 3.46
N TYR A 115 -8.00 -4.50 3.02
CA TYR A 115 -7.82 -5.72 3.78
C TYR A 115 -6.37 -6.17 3.65
N MET A 116 -5.69 -6.34 4.78
CA MET A 116 -4.30 -6.77 4.84
C MET A 116 -4.09 -7.73 6.01
N ASP A 117 -3.45 -8.86 5.74
CA ASP A 117 -3.03 -9.86 6.73
C ASP A 117 -4.09 -10.21 7.79
N GLY A 118 -5.33 -10.20 7.35
CA GLY A 118 -6.43 -10.57 8.21
C GLY A 118 -7.08 -9.42 8.98
N GLY A 119 -6.65 -8.17 8.80
CA GLY A 119 -7.26 -6.97 9.36
C GLY A 119 -8.04 -6.17 8.31
N VAL A 120 -9.18 -5.61 8.73
CA VAL A 120 -9.90 -4.60 7.94
C VAL A 120 -9.25 -3.25 8.19
N LEU A 121 -8.95 -2.54 7.13
CA LEU A 121 -8.34 -1.21 7.14
C LEU A 121 -9.39 -0.20 6.69
N ASP A 122 -9.61 0.83 7.49
CA ASP A 122 -10.43 1.97 7.10
C ASP A 122 -9.72 2.83 6.05
N ALA A 123 -10.45 3.73 5.42
CA ALA A 123 -9.91 4.62 4.39
C ALA A 123 -8.67 5.40 4.87
N GLU A 124 -8.69 5.90 6.11
CA GLU A 124 -7.56 6.61 6.73
C GLU A 124 -6.33 5.70 6.91
N ALA A 125 -6.54 4.45 7.32
CA ALA A 125 -5.47 3.48 7.47
C ALA A 125 -4.85 3.12 6.11
N VAL A 126 -5.66 2.99 5.04
CA VAL A 126 -5.15 2.78 3.68
C VAL A 126 -4.33 3.97 3.20
N GLU A 127 -4.76 5.20 3.52
CA GLU A 127 -4.00 6.41 3.21
C GLU A 127 -2.68 6.50 3.98
N ALA A 128 -2.65 6.08 5.23
CA ALA A 128 -1.42 5.99 6.03
C ALA A 128 -0.43 4.99 5.42
N ILE A 129 -0.93 3.80 5.00
CA ILE A 129 -0.13 2.78 4.33
C ILE A 129 0.40 3.29 2.98
N ALA A 130 -0.38 4.08 2.22
CA ALA A 130 0.07 4.70 0.98
C ALA A 130 1.23 5.70 1.18
N GLY A 131 1.41 6.21 2.39
CA GLY A 131 2.56 7.04 2.78
C GLY A 131 3.83 6.25 3.11
N LEU A 132 3.74 4.94 3.26
CA LEU A 132 4.89 4.11 3.58
C LEU A 132 5.82 3.95 2.36
N PRO A 133 7.15 3.90 2.58
CA PRO A 133 8.11 3.52 1.56
C PRO A 133 7.88 2.09 1.06
N SER A 134 8.47 1.76 -0.09
CA SER A 134 8.43 0.37 -0.59
C SER A 134 9.07 -0.61 0.41
N ARG A 135 8.71 -1.89 0.29
CA ARG A 135 9.28 -2.96 1.16
C ARG A 135 10.82 -2.95 1.16
N GLU A 136 11.42 -2.73 -0.01
CA GLU A 136 12.88 -2.65 -0.14
C GLU A 136 13.45 -1.43 0.59
N GLN A 137 12.77 -0.29 0.50
CA GLN A 137 13.17 0.93 1.21
C GLN A 137 13.00 0.78 2.73
N LEU A 138 11.94 0.09 3.20
CA LEU A 138 11.75 -0.22 4.61
C LEU A 138 12.86 -1.12 5.13
N LEU A 139 13.24 -2.16 4.39
CA LEU A 139 14.36 -3.04 4.74
C LEU A 139 15.68 -2.27 4.75
N ALA A 140 15.91 -1.38 3.78
CA ALA A 140 17.09 -0.53 3.74
C ALA A 140 17.16 0.44 4.94
N MET A 141 16.01 1.01 5.35
CA MET A 141 15.94 1.86 6.55
C MET A 141 16.23 1.08 7.84
N ILE A 142 15.71 -0.13 7.97
CA ILE A 142 16.01 -1.00 9.12
C ILE A 142 17.49 -1.33 9.16
N ALA A 143 18.08 -1.74 8.03
CA ALA A 143 19.50 -2.01 7.93
C ALA A 143 20.36 -0.77 8.22
N GLY A 144 19.94 0.39 7.73
CA GLY A 144 20.54 1.69 8.03
C GLY A 144 20.47 2.05 9.50
N GLY A 145 19.33 1.80 10.15
CA GLY A 145 19.13 2.02 11.58
C GLY A 145 20.04 1.16 12.46
N ILE A 146 20.28 -0.09 12.10
CA ILE A 146 21.21 -0.98 12.78
C ILE A 146 22.66 -0.46 12.68
N ASN A 147 23.02 0.10 11.53
CA ASN A 147 24.37 0.64 11.29
C ASN A 147 24.54 2.09 11.79
N ALA A 148 23.46 2.80 12.15
CA ALA A 148 23.52 4.19 12.58
C ALA A 148 24.44 4.44 13.80
N PRO A 149 24.41 3.64 14.88
CA PRO A 149 25.31 3.83 16.03
C PRO A 149 26.77 3.75 15.64
N ALA A 150 27.15 2.76 14.83
CA ALA A 150 28.53 2.57 14.38
C ALA A 150 29.01 3.76 13.53
N ARG A 151 28.18 4.25 12.62
CA ARG A 151 28.46 5.46 11.82
C ARG A 151 28.60 6.69 12.69
N THR A 152 27.75 6.87 13.69
CA THR A 152 27.79 8.01 14.61
C THR A 152 29.10 8.04 15.39
N ILE A 153 29.57 6.88 15.90
CA ILE A 153 30.86 6.75 16.60
C ILE A 153 32.00 7.08 15.65
N ALA A 154 32.00 6.48 14.45
CA ALA A 154 33.08 6.72 13.48
C ALA A 154 33.15 8.19 13.02
N SER A 155 31.97 8.81 12.76
CA SER A 155 31.94 10.22 12.39
C SER A 155 32.33 11.15 13.53
N GLY A 156 31.95 10.80 14.78
CA GLY A 156 32.36 11.54 15.98
C GLY A 156 33.87 11.56 16.16
N ILE A 157 34.54 10.40 16.03
CA ILE A 157 35.99 10.29 16.09
C ILE A 157 36.64 11.15 14.99
N ASN A 158 36.16 11.03 13.74
CA ASN A 158 36.70 11.83 12.64
C ASN A 158 36.48 13.34 12.86
N GLN A 159 35.37 13.76 13.44
CA GLN A 159 35.11 15.16 13.77
C GLN A 159 36.06 15.70 14.83
N ILE A 160 36.42 14.90 15.86
CA ILE A 160 37.38 15.27 16.89
C ILE A 160 38.74 15.48 16.24
N ILE A 161 39.19 14.55 15.39
CA ILE A 161 40.50 14.67 14.70
C ILE A 161 40.49 15.91 13.79
N ALA A 162 39.42 16.13 13.02
CA ALA A 162 39.32 17.26 12.15
C ALA A 162 39.22 18.61 12.90
N SER A 163 38.59 18.63 14.08
CA SER A 163 38.54 19.83 14.92
C SER A 163 39.93 20.17 15.53
N LEU A 164 40.66 19.15 15.93
CA LEU A 164 42.06 19.33 16.44
C LEU A 164 42.96 19.85 15.33
N ALA A 165 42.91 19.26 14.14
CA ALA A 165 43.68 19.73 13.00
C ALA A 165 43.37 21.20 12.63
N ARG A 166 42.10 21.58 12.64
CA ARG A 166 41.68 22.98 12.40
C ARG A 166 42.17 23.92 13.51
N ALA A 167 42.13 23.49 14.76
CA ALA A 167 42.63 24.30 15.88
C ALA A 167 44.13 24.53 15.76
N ILE A 168 44.92 23.51 15.40
CA ILE A 168 46.38 23.63 15.17
C ILE A 168 46.65 24.57 13.99
N GLN A 169 45.93 24.45 12.91
CA GLN A 169 46.08 25.30 11.75
C GLN A 169 45.75 26.78 12.08
N ALA A 170 44.66 27.02 12.79
CA ALA A 170 44.31 28.39 13.22
C ALA A 170 45.33 29.02 14.18
N THR A 171 45.94 28.20 15.07
CA THR A 171 47.03 28.70 15.93
C THR A 171 48.29 28.96 15.16
N ALA A 172 48.63 28.16 14.14
CA ALA A 172 49.79 28.38 13.28
C ALA A 172 49.65 29.66 12.45
N GLU A 173 48.44 29.88 11.87
CA GLU A 173 48.14 31.12 11.11
C GLU A 173 48.20 32.36 12.00
N LYS A 174 47.76 32.29 13.23
CA LYS A 174 47.81 33.40 14.20
C LYS A 174 49.22 33.73 14.67
N ASN A 175 50.13 32.75 14.69
CA ASN A 175 51.53 32.95 15.06
C ASN A 175 52.41 33.42 13.90
N ASN A 176 51.92 33.30 12.64
CA ASN A 176 52.63 33.74 11.42
C ASN A 176 52.13 35.09 10.92
N ALA A 177 51.15 35.70 11.58
CA ALA A 177 50.63 37.05 11.31
C ALA A 177 51.15 38.03 12.35
#